data_376e7ddfb1128962df55224096d4a766
#
_entry.id   376e7ddfb1128962df55224096d4a766
#
_cell.length_a   1.000
_cell.length_b   1.000
_cell.length_c   1.000
_cell.angle_alpha   90.00
_cell.angle_beta   90.00
_cell.angle_gamma   90.00
#
_symmetry.space_group_name_H-M   'P 1'
#
loop_
_entity.id
_entity.type
_entity.pdbx_description
1 polymer ?
#
loop_
_entity_poly.entity_id
_entity_poly.type
_entity_poly.pdbx_seq_one_letter_code
_entity_poly.pdbx_strand_id
1 'polypeptide(L)'
;MDSRIPVWKTDHDDQWEKEKRKGGAVVIKVIVVDDERFVRMGIVGETDWTSGCEVVGEAENGLDALELVHEKNPELMICDIRMPKMNGLEMLKKLREEKNPVQVIFLTAYSEFSYAREALKLYAFDYLLKPFEDGELESAILRAKERIETDQEKRRGTGLSRSVPDKALEKEQYPDALEGDRPESDATVIRLCLPFDENTAGLTGYVRDAVLYMASHYGESTINVAKIAGAVGISEGHLSHCFKKETGYTVMGWLTRYRMKKAVELL
;
A
#
# COMPACT_ATOMS: atom_id res chain seq x y z
N MET A 1 27.79 30.89 -1.16
CA MET A 1 27.96 29.90 -0.08
C MET A 1 27.25 28.62 -0.52
N ASP A 2 28.06 27.66 -0.86
CA ASP A 2 27.73 26.44 -1.56
C ASP A 2 27.19 25.39 -0.55
N SER A 3 25.89 25.15 -0.53
CA SER A 3 25.27 24.18 0.36
C SER A 3 25.28 22.80 -0.31
N ARG A 4 26.41 22.11 -0.21
CA ARG A 4 26.54 20.71 -0.63
C ARG A 4 25.82 19.84 0.39
N ILE A 5 24.77 19.16 -0.08
CA ILE A 5 24.12 18.05 0.61
C ILE A 5 25.17 16.92 0.80
N PRO A 6 25.31 16.30 1.97
CA PRO A 6 26.23 15.18 2.18
C PRO A 6 25.76 13.98 1.38
N VAL A 7 26.57 13.55 0.44
CA VAL A 7 26.36 12.29 -0.32
C VAL A 7 26.86 11.15 0.53
N TRP A 8 25.97 10.35 1.09
CA TRP A 8 26.31 9.03 1.64
C TRP A 8 26.34 8.01 0.51
N LYS A 9 27.39 7.99 -0.26
CA LYS A 9 27.64 6.83 -1.11
C LYS A 9 28.35 5.79 -0.25
N THR A 10 27.66 4.67 0.00
CA THR A 10 28.27 3.47 0.55
C THR A 10 28.75 2.59 -0.60
N ASP A 11 29.73 1.69 -0.34
CA ASP A 11 30.23 0.72 -1.34
C ASP A 11 29.12 -0.19 -1.90
N HIS A 12 27.96 -0.24 -1.23
CA HIS A 12 26.74 -0.92 -1.66
C HIS A 12 26.08 -0.25 -2.87
N ASP A 13 26.13 1.10 -2.96
CA ASP A 13 25.52 1.84 -4.07
C ASP A 13 26.23 1.56 -5.40
N ASP A 14 27.56 1.39 -5.37
CA ASP A 14 28.34 1.05 -6.57
C ASP A 14 28.13 -0.39 -7.05
N GLN A 15 27.83 -1.31 -6.15
CA GLN A 15 27.52 -2.69 -6.48
C GLN A 15 26.12 -2.81 -7.10
N TRP A 16 25.16 -2.10 -6.55
CA TRP A 16 23.79 -1.96 -7.04
C TRP A 16 23.73 -1.34 -8.45
N GLU A 17 24.49 -0.27 -8.70
CA GLU A 17 24.56 0.32 -10.05
C GLU A 17 25.21 -0.63 -11.08
N LYS A 18 26.12 -1.49 -10.65
CA LYS A 18 26.73 -2.53 -11.51
C LYS A 18 25.77 -3.67 -11.82
N GLU A 19 24.91 -4.04 -10.90
CA GLU A 19 23.86 -5.06 -11.10
C GLU A 19 22.72 -4.52 -11.98
N LYS A 20 22.34 -3.24 -11.82
CA LYS A 20 21.40 -2.51 -12.69
C LYS A 20 21.81 -2.58 -14.18
N ARG A 21 23.12 -2.60 -14.46
CA ARG A 21 23.66 -2.68 -15.82
C ARG A 21 23.77 -4.10 -16.39
N LYS A 22 23.70 -5.12 -15.54
CA LYS A 22 23.95 -6.53 -15.94
C LYS A 22 22.71 -7.39 -16.16
N GLY A 23 21.56 -6.99 -15.67
CA GLY A 23 20.36 -7.77 -15.89
C GLY A 23 19.14 -6.90 -15.73
N GLY A 24 18.42 -6.59 -16.77
CA GLY A 24 17.21 -5.79 -16.92
C GLY A 24 16.18 -5.75 -15.75
N ALA A 25 16.65 -5.69 -14.50
CA ALA A 25 15.82 -5.54 -13.32
C ALA A 25 15.10 -4.20 -13.39
N VAL A 26 13.80 -4.23 -13.37
CA VAL A 26 12.95 -3.05 -13.33
C VAL A 26 13.07 -2.44 -11.94
N VAL A 27 13.54 -1.19 -11.86
CA VAL A 27 13.54 -0.42 -10.62
C VAL A 27 12.23 0.34 -10.55
N ILE A 28 11.47 0.11 -9.49
CA ILE A 28 10.21 0.79 -9.21
C ILE A 28 10.52 2.17 -8.62
N LYS A 29 10.08 3.22 -9.28
CA LYS A 29 10.21 4.60 -8.78
C LYS A 29 9.13 4.87 -7.76
N VAL A 30 9.55 5.34 -6.60
CA VAL A 30 8.67 5.65 -5.47
C VAL A 30 8.73 7.14 -5.16
N ILE A 31 7.60 7.75 -4.82
CA ILE A 31 7.55 9.06 -4.17
C ILE A 31 6.91 8.94 -2.80
N VAL A 32 7.36 9.78 -1.87
CA VAL A 32 6.83 9.86 -0.50
C VAL A 32 6.18 11.21 -0.28
N VAL A 33 4.93 11.20 0.18
CA VAL A 33 4.09 12.40 0.33
C VAL A 33 3.51 12.44 1.74
N ASP A 34 3.93 13.41 2.54
CA ASP A 34 3.46 13.61 3.92
C ASP A 34 3.78 15.06 4.31
N ASP A 35 2.91 15.77 5.01
CA ASP A 35 3.19 17.16 5.41
C ASP A 35 4.19 17.24 6.57
N GLU A 36 4.34 16.17 7.34
CA GLU A 36 5.30 16.07 8.42
C GLU A 36 6.70 15.68 7.91
N ARG A 37 7.62 16.63 7.87
CA ARG A 37 9.00 16.41 7.41
C ARG A 37 9.71 15.25 8.09
N PHE A 38 9.54 15.10 9.41
CA PHE A 38 10.20 14.01 10.15
C PHE A 38 9.65 12.65 9.79
N VAL A 39 8.36 12.53 9.49
CA VAL A 39 7.74 11.29 9.01
C VAL A 39 8.30 10.93 7.64
N ARG A 40 8.39 11.89 6.70
CA ARG A 40 9.00 11.65 5.39
C ARG A 40 10.46 11.18 5.53
N MET A 41 11.26 11.88 6.35
CA MET A 41 12.67 11.50 6.59
C MET A 41 12.79 10.09 7.19
N GLY A 42 11.90 9.70 8.11
CA GLY A 42 11.85 8.35 8.67
C GLY A 42 11.53 7.32 7.59
N ILE A 43 10.48 7.54 6.81
CA ILE A 43 10.09 6.61 5.72
C ILE A 43 11.24 6.46 4.72
N VAL A 44 11.85 7.57 4.27
CA VAL A 44 12.92 7.54 3.27
C VAL A 44 14.20 6.90 3.82
N GLY A 45 14.53 7.17 5.09
CA GLY A 45 15.79 6.74 5.70
C GLY A 45 15.77 5.36 6.36
N GLU A 46 14.62 4.93 6.87
CA GLU A 46 14.51 3.69 7.66
C GLU A 46 13.91 2.52 6.87
N THR A 47 13.17 2.79 5.78
CA THR A 47 12.61 1.76 4.92
C THR A 47 13.69 1.11 4.06
N ASP A 48 13.69 -0.21 3.97
CA ASP A 48 14.60 -0.96 3.09
C ASP A 48 14.17 -0.86 1.61
N TRP A 49 14.81 0.04 0.88
CA TRP A 49 14.60 0.25 -0.56
C TRP A 49 15.41 -0.69 -1.46
N THR A 50 16.28 -1.53 -0.87
CA THR A 50 17.20 -2.41 -1.62
C THR A 50 16.47 -3.49 -2.42
N SER A 51 15.19 -3.70 -2.16
CA SER A 51 14.34 -4.69 -2.85
C SER A 51 13.96 -4.32 -4.31
N GLY A 52 14.67 -3.38 -4.95
CA GLY A 52 14.40 -2.93 -6.34
C GLY A 52 13.42 -1.76 -6.43
N CYS A 53 13.34 -0.95 -5.39
CA CYS A 53 12.63 0.32 -5.35
C CYS A 53 13.62 1.48 -5.19
N GLU A 54 13.26 2.67 -5.71
CA GLU A 54 14.06 3.88 -5.60
C GLU A 54 13.16 5.07 -5.29
N VAL A 55 13.44 5.81 -4.21
CA VAL A 55 12.72 7.06 -3.93
C VAL A 55 13.25 8.14 -4.85
N VAL A 56 12.40 8.61 -5.76
CA VAL A 56 12.75 9.62 -6.79
C VAL A 56 12.26 11.02 -6.44
N GLY A 57 11.55 11.18 -5.33
CA GLY A 57 11.11 12.48 -4.85
C GLY A 57 10.22 12.44 -3.61
N GLU A 58 10.07 13.59 -3.00
CA GLU A 58 9.23 13.84 -1.83
C GLU A 58 8.33 15.05 -2.07
N ALA A 59 7.13 15.05 -1.49
CA ALA A 59 6.21 16.19 -1.52
C ALA A 59 5.54 16.40 -0.15
N GLU A 60 5.06 17.62 0.10
CA GLU A 60 4.47 18.04 1.39
C GLU A 60 2.94 18.17 1.33
N ASN A 61 2.35 18.02 0.17
CA ASN A 61 0.90 18.12 -0.05
C ASN A 61 0.52 17.53 -1.42
N GLY A 62 -0.77 17.34 -1.65
CA GLY A 62 -1.27 16.72 -2.87
C GLY A 62 -1.02 17.52 -4.15
N LEU A 63 -0.87 18.85 -4.10
CA LEU A 63 -0.58 19.65 -5.30
C LEU A 63 0.86 19.40 -5.76
N ASP A 64 1.82 19.53 -4.85
CA ASP A 64 3.23 19.30 -5.14
C ASP A 64 3.45 17.82 -5.57
N ALA A 65 2.68 16.89 -4.98
CA ALA A 65 2.71 15.49 -5.38
C ALA A 65 2.22 15.26 -6.82
N LEU A 66 1.15 15.94 -7.27
CA LEU A 66 0.69 15.86 -8.67
C LEU A 66 1.77 16.32 -9.65
N GLU A 67 2.42 17.47 -9.37
CA GLU A 67 3.52 17.96 -10.20
C GLU A 67 4.65 16.94 -10.27
N LEU A 68 5.02 16.36 -9.13
CA LEU A 68 6.07 15.36 -9.04
C LEU A 68 5.71 14.06 -9.78
N VAL A 69 4.45 13.64 -9.73
CA VAL A 69 3.96 12.48 -10.52
C VAL A 69 4.11 12.74 -12.01
N HIS A 70 3.74 13.91 -12.50
CA HIS A 70 3.87 14.25 -13.93
C HIS A 70 5.33 14.37 -14.37
N GLU A 71 6.21 14.87 -13.50
CA GLU A 71 7.64 15.02 -13.82
C GLU A 71 8.40 13.68 -13.78
N LYS A 72 8.22 12.90 -12.72
CA LYS A 72 9.03 11.69 -12.45
C LYS A 72 8.41 10.41 -12.97
N ASN A 73 7.08 10.40 -13.22
CA ASN A 73 6.31 9.20 -13.59
C ASN A 73 6.60 8.01 -12.66
N PRO A 74 6.34 8.14 -11.35
CA PRO A 74 6.54 7.06 -10.39
C PRO A 74 5.55 5.92 -10.63
N GLU A 75 5.92 4.72 -10.25
CA GLU A 75 5.04 3.55 -10.25
C GLU A 75 4.33 3.36 -8.91
N LEU A 76 4.94 3.81 -7.81
CA LEU A 76 4.41 3.69 -6.45
C LEU A 76 4.46 5.04 -5.73
N MET A 77 3.45 5.30 -4.93
CA MET A 77 3.38 6.46 -4.04
C MET A 77 3.02 6.00 -2.63
N ILE A 78 3.76 6.49 -1.65
CA ILE A 78 3.43 6.37 -0.23
C ILE A 78 2.93 7.75 0.22
N CYS A 79 1.69 7.84 0.69
CA CYS A 79 1.02 9.12 0.86
C CYS A 79 0.24 9.19 2.17
N ASP A 80 0.41 10.28 2.94
CA ASP A 80 -0.56 10.60 3.99
C ASP A 80 -1.87 11.09 3.38
N ILE A 81 -2.96 10.89 4.11
CA ILE A 81 -4.28 11.35 3.68
C ILE A 81 -4.47 12.84 4.01
N ARG A 82 -4.11 13.22 5.25
CA ARG A 82 -4.45 14.55 5.75
C ARG A 82 -3.27 15.52 5.60
N MET A 83 -3.29 16.27 4.54
CA MET A 83 -2.27 17.27 4.22
C MET A 83 -2.90 18.62 3.89
N PRO A 84 -2.18 19.74 4.05
CA PRO A 84 -2.65 21.07 3.69
C PRO A 84 -2.79 21.21 2.16
N LYS A 85 -3.50 22.24 1.71
CA LYS A 85 -3.77 22.61 0.32
C LYS A 85 -4.61 21.59 -0.45
N MET A 86 -4.16 20.36 -0.56
CA MET A 86 -4.84 19.23 -1.19
C MET A 86 -4.52 17.97 -0.41
N ASN A 87 -5.56 17.26 0.03
CA ASN A 87 -5.39 15.97 0.72
C ASN A 87 -5.07 14.83 -0.25
N GLY A 88 -4.62 13.70 0.32
CA GLY A 88 -4.19 12.54 -0.48
C GLY A 88 -5.31 11.91 -1.30
N LEU A 89 -6.56 11.93 -0.81
CA LEU A 89 -7.71 11.37 -1.53
C LEU A 89 -8.14 12.26 -2.70
N GLU A 90 -8.15 13.58 -2.51
CA GLU A 90 -8.41 14.54 -3.60
C GLU A 90 -7.35 14.43 -4.69
N MET A 91 -6.10 14.26 -4.31
CA MET A 91 -4.99 14.02 -5.23
C MET A 91 -5.19 12.71 -6.00
N LEU A 92 -5.47 11.60 -5.30
CA LEU A 92 -5.68 10.31 -5.94
C LEU A 92 -6.86 10.34 -6.90
N LYS A 93 -7.95 11.03 -6.55
CA LYS A 93 -9.11 11.21 -7.43
C LYS A 93 -8.70 11.88 -8.75
N LYS A 94 -7.92 12.96 -8.70
CA LYS A 94 -7.41 13.62 -9.92
C LYS A 94 -6.54 12.70 -10.76
N LEU A 95 -5.64 11.95 -10.14
CA LEU A 95 -4.80 10.98 -10.86
C LEU A 95 -5.64 9.89 -11.55
N ARG A 96 -6.74 9.45 -10.94
CA ARG A 96 -7.66 8.48 -11.57
C ARG A 96 -8.45 9.10 -12.71
N GLU A 97 -8.90 10.35 -12.59
CA GLU A 97 -9.51 11.11 -13.69
C GLU A 97 -8.57 11.27 -14.89
N GLU A 98 -7.26 11.42 -14.62
CA GLU A 98 -6.20 11.44 -15.64
C GLU A 98 -5.80 10.03 -16.14
N LYS A 99 -6.45 8.97 -15.66
CA LYS A 99 -6.10 7.58 -15.95
C LYS A 99 -4.65 7.23 -15.61
N ASN A 100 -4.07 7.89 -14.60
CA ASN A 100 -2.71 7.62 -14.14
C ASN A 100 -2.67 6.30 -13.36
N PRO A 101 -1.78 5.35 -13.71
CA PRO A 101 -1.76 4.00 -13.15
C PRO A 101 -0.96 3.87 -11.85
N VAL A 102 -0.44 4.97 -11.29
CA VAL A 102 0.37 4.93 -10.08
C VAL A 102 -0.35 4.18 -8.95
N GLN A 103 0.35 3.24 -8.33
CA GLN A 103 -0.16 2.55 -7.14
C GLN A 103 0.05 3.42 -5.91
N VAL A 104 -0.95 3.52 -5.04
CA VAL A 104 -0.90 4.40 -3.87
C VAL A 104 -1.13 3.59 -2.60
N ILE A 105 -0.18 3.65 -1.67
CA ILE A 105 -0.30 3.16 -0.31
C ILE A 105 -0.56 4.37 0.58
N PHE A 106 -1.72 4.42 1.23
CA PHE A 106 -2.01 5.47 2.19
C PHE A 106 -1.47 5.14 3.58
N LEU A 107 -0.83 6.12 4.20
CA LEU A 107 -0.46 6.13 5.62
C LEU A 107 -1.33 7.16 6.33
N THR A 108 -1.94 6.82 7.47
CA THR A 108 -2.81 7.76 8.18
C THR A 108 -2.85 7.50 9.67
N ALA A 109 -2.89 8.55 10.46
CA ALA A 109 -3.10 8.49 11.90
C ALA A 109 -4.57 8.27 12.28
N TYR A 110 -5.47 8.30 11.31
CA TYR A 110 -6.91 8.30 11.57
C TYR A 110 -7.56 7.00 11.12
N SER A 111 -8.20 6.33 12.06
CA SER A 111 -9.05 5.15 11.82
C SER A 111 -10.44 5.52 11.29
N GLU A 112 -10.60 6.72 10.68
CA GLU A 112 -11.89 7.13 10.13
C GLU A 112 -12.24 6.25 8.94
N PHE A 113 -13.27 5.47 9.15
CA PHE A 113 -13.81 4.54 8.15
C PHE A 113 -14.13 5.22 6.80
N SER A 114 -14.58 6.49 6.84
CA SER A 114 -14.86 7.31 5.67
C SER A 114 -13.66 7.40 4.71
N TYR A 115 -12.47 7.62 5.23
CA TYR A 115 -11.24 7.73 4.41
C TYR A 115 -10.83 6.39 3.81
N ALA A 116 -10.90 5.33 4.59
CA ALA A 116 -10.60 3.99 4.09
C ALA A 116 -11.56 3.60 2.95
N ARG A 117 -12.86 3.87 3.11
CA ARG A 117 -13.88 3.64 2.08
C ARG A 117 -13.61 4.44 0.81
N GLU A 118 -13.26 5.71 0.95
CA GLU A 118 -12.97 6.58 -0.20
C GLU A 118 -11.69 6.15 -0.91
N ALA A 119 -10.63 5.79 -0.16
CA ALA A 119 -9.40 5.24 -0.71
C ALA A 119 -9.65 3.97 -1.55
N LEU A 120 -10.52 3.08 -1.05
CA LEU A 120 -10.93 1.87 -1.78
C LEU A 120 -11.68 2.21 -3.07
N LYS A 121 -12.64 3.13 -3.04
CA LYS A 121 -13.36 3.57 -4.25
C LYS A 121 -12.45 4.19 -5.31
N LEU A 122 -11.35 4.78 -4.88
CA LEU A 122 -10.34 5.37 -5.75
C LEU A 122 -9.22 4.37 -6.12
N TYR A 123 -9.40 3.09 -5.82
CA TYR A 123 -8.43 2.02 -6.13
C TYR A 123 -7.04 2.31 -5.56
N ALA A 124 -6.97 2.77 -4.29
CA ALA A 124 -5.72 2.77 -3.56
C ALA A 124 -5.21 1.31 -3.42
N PHE A 125 -3.91 1.12 -3.52
CA PHE A 125 -3.32 -0.22 -3.42
C PHE A 125 -3.41 -0.77 -2.01
N ASP A 126 -3.09 0.04 -0.99
CA ASP A 126 -3.15 -0.36 0.41
C ASP A 126 -3.41 0.85 1.32
N TYR A 127 -3.69 0.56 2.60
CA TYR A 127 -4.03 1.55 3.62
C TYR A 127 -3.45 1.10 4.96
N LEU A 128 -2.51 1.86 5.52
CA LEU A 128 -1.82 1.57 6.77
C LEU A 128 -2.15 2.62 7.82
N LEU A 129 -2.42 2.17 9.05
CA LEU A 129 -2.67 3.07 10.19
C LEU A 129 -1.36 3.37 10.92
N LYS A 130 -1.07 4.65 11.14
CA LYS A 130 0.01 5.11 12.02
C LYS A 130 -0.43 4.99 13.51
N PRO A 131 0.42 4.51 14.42
CA PRO A 131 1.73 3.93 14.14
C PRO A 131 1.61 2.52 13.55
N PHE A 132 2.35 2.24 12.49
CA PHE A 132 2.45 0.89 11.92
C PHE A 132 3.62 0.12 12.57
N GLU A 133 3.51 -1.20 12.58
CA GLU A 133 4.54 -2.06 13.15
C GLU A 133 5.75 -2.19 12.20
N ASP A 134 6.91 -2.54 12.78
CA ASP A 134 8.14 -2.75 12.01
C ASP A 134 7.93 -3.74 10.86
N GLY A 135 8.30 -3.32 9.65
CA GLY A 135 8.17 -4.10 8.41
C GLY A 135 6.74 -4.23 7.88
N GLU A 136 5.74 -3.50 8.40
CA GLU A 136 4.40 -3.46 7.81
C GLU A 136 4.41 -2.65 6.51
N LEU A 137 5.12 -1.52 6.49
CA LEU A 137 5.30 -0.70 5.31
C LEU A 137 6.10 -1.44 4.24
N GLU A 138 7.21 -2.06 4.60
CA GLU A 138 8.05 -2.87 3.70
C GLU A 138 7.24 -4.01 3.07
N SER A 139 6.41 -4.68 3.85
CA SER A 139 5.53 -5.74 3.34
C SER A 139 4.51 -5.20 2.34
N ALA A 140 3.96 -4.00 2.56
CA ALA A 140 3.04 -3.36 1.63
C ALA A 140 3.75 -2.93 0.33
N ILE A 141 4.96 -2.39 0.44
CA ILE A 141 5.81 -2.01 -0.69
C ILE A 141 6.14 -3.25 -1.54
N LEU A 142 6.51 -4.35 -0.91
CA LEU A 142 6.86 -5.59 -1.61
C LEU A 142 5.66 -6.13 -2.41
N ARG A 143 4.47 -6.16 -1.82
CA ARG A 143 3.23 -6.56 -2.52
C ARG A 143 2.90 -5.61 -3.69
N ALA A 144 3.08 -4.30 -3.49
CA ALA A 144 2.86 -3.32 -4.55
C ALA A 144 3.83 -3.52 -5.71
N LYS A 145 5.10 -3.79 -5.42
CA LYS A 145 6.14 -4.11 -6.40
C LYS A 145 5.75 -5.33 -7.22
N GLU A 146 5.41 -6.45 -6.61
CA GLU A 146 4.98 -7.69 -7.29
C GLU A 146 3.80 -7.42 -8.24
N ARG A 147 2.84 -6.61 -7.81
CA ARG A 147 1.71 -6.21 -8.64
C ARG A 147 2.14 -5.39 -9.85
N ILE A 148 2.99 -4.38 -9.63
CA ILE A 148 3.50 -3.51 -10.70
C ILE A 148 4.31 -4.33 -11.72
N GLU A 149 5.18 -5.22 -11.28
CA GLU A 149 5.98 -6.10 -12.13
C GLU A 149 5.09 -7.01 -12.98
N THR A 150 4.10 -7.66 -12.36
CA THR A 150 3.12 -8.51 -13.06
C THR A 150 2.35 -7.75 -14.14
N ASP A 151 1.90 -6.53 -13.83
CA ASP A 151 1.17 -5.69 -14.79
C ASP A 151 2.07 -5.20 -15.93
N GLN A 152 3.36 -4.94 -15.66
CA GLN A 152 4.34 -4.58 -16.68
C GLN A 152 4.68 -5.77 -17.59
N GLU A 153 4.80 -6.98 -17.06
CA GLU A 153 5.04 -8.20 -17.85
C GLU A 153 3.88 -8.51 -18.78
N LYS A 154 2.65 -8.41 -18.30
CA LYS A 154 1.43 -8.56 -19.13
C LYS A 154 1.43 -7.57 -20.31
N ARG A 155 1.79 -6.32 -20.06
CA ARG A 155 1.89 -5.28 -21.10
C ARG A 155 2.99 -5.56 -22.11
N ARG A 156 4.15 -6.05 -21.68
CA ARG A 156 5.26 -6.43 -22.57
C ARG A 156 4.88 -7.62 -23.46
N GLY A 157 4.19 -8.61 -22.89
CA GLY A 157 3.73 -9.80 -23.63
C GLY A 157 2.69 -9.50 -24.71
N THR A 158 1.91 -8.43 -24.56
CA THR A 158 0.88 -8.00 -25.52
C THR A 158 1.36 -6.95 -26.53
N GLY A 159 2.61 -6.50 -26.47
CA GLY A 159 3.18 -5.51 -27.39
C GLY A 159 2.58 -4.10 -27.25
N LEU A 160 1.83 -3.84 -26.18
CA LEU A 160 1.18 -2.57 -25.90
C LEU A 160 2.16 -1.59 -25.25
N SER A 161 2.45 -0.51 -25.98
CA SER A 161 3.21 0.65 -25.51
C SER A 161 2.54 1.32 -24.31
N ARG A 162 3.28 2.18 -23.58
CA ARG A 162 2.90 2.91 -22.36
C ARG A 162 1.64 3.80 -22.46
N SER A 163 1.10 3.98 -23.67
CA SER A 163 -0.20 4.58 -23.91
C SER A 163 -1.30 3.52 -23.69
N VAL A 164 -2.09 3.70 -22.66
CA VAL A 164 -3.24 2.89 -22.30
C VAL A 164 -4.17 2.76 -23.51
N PRO A 165 -4.47 1.56 -24.04
CA PRO A 165 -5.57 1.41 -24.96
C PRO A 165 -6.88 1.58 -24.21
N ASP A 166 -7.72 2.49 -24.64
CA ASP A 166 -9.02 2.87 -24.07
C ASP A 166 -9.97 1.71 -23.74
N LYS A 167 -9.71 0.50 -24.23
CA LYS A 167 -10.60 -0.66 -24.04
C LYS A 167 -10.10 -1.76 -23.11
N ALA A 168 -8.81 -1.79 -22.75
CA ALA A 168 -8.26 -2.86 -21.92
C ALA A 168 -8.22 -2.51 -20.43
N LEU A 169 -8.23 -1.23 -20.08
CA LEU A 169 -8.32 -0.74 -18.71
C LEU A 169 -9.77 -0.72 -18.18
N GLU A 170 -10.76 -0.69 -19.07
CA GLU A 170 -12.17 -0.52 -18.69
C GLU A 170 -12.81 -1.76 -18.12
N LYS A 171 -12.26 -2.97 -18.29
CA LYS A 171 -12.96 -4.19 -17.85
C LYS A 171 -12.25 -5.05 -16.80
N GLU A 172 -10.93 -4.94 -16.66
CA GLU A 172 -10.21 -5.79 -15.70
C GLU A 172 -9.55 -5.03 -14.55
N GLN A 173 -9.30 -3.72 -14.72
CA GLN A 173 -8.55 -2.94 -13.72
C GLN A 173 -9.40 -1.86 -13.03
N TYR A 174 -10.43 -1.32 -13.69
CA TYR A 174 -11.32 -0.29 -13.15
C TYR A 174 -12.75 -0.55 -13.68
N PRO A 175 -13.61 -1.26 -12.95
CA PRO A 175 -15.03 -1.34 -13.34
C PRO A 175 -15.66 0.04 -13.29
N ASP A 176 -16.50 0.34 -14.28
CA ASP A 176 -17.22 1.59 -14.47
C ASP A 176 -17.96 2.04 -13.20
N ALA A 177 -17.38 2.96 -12.45
CA ALA A 177 -17.98 3.51 -11.22
C ALA A 177 -18.49 4.95 -11.39
N LEU A 178 -18.66 5.45 -12.62
CA LEU A 178 -19.09 6.84 -12.89
C LEU A 178 -20.52 6.98 -13.45
N GLU A 179 -21.24 5.90 -13.73
CA GLU A 179 -22.67 6.00 -14.07
C GLU A 179 -23.50 5.05 -13.21
N GLY A 180 -24.26 5.65 -12.33
CA GLY A 180 -25.44 5.27 -11.59
C GLY A 180 -25.81 3.79 -11.41
N ASP A 181 -26.03 3.44 -10.15
CA ASP A 181 -26.81 2.30 -9.66
C ASP A 181 -26.08 0.94 -9.50
N ARG A 182 -25.70 0.65 -8.21
CA ARG A 182 -25.96 -0.59 -7.47
C ARG A 182 -24.84 -1.37 -6.81
N PRO A 183 -25.17 -2.14 -5.75
CA PRO A 183 -24.26 -2.68 -4.73
C PRO A 183 -23.41 -3.89 -5.14
N GLU A 184 -23.54 -4.47 -6.34
CA GLU A 184 -22.70 -5.59 -6.78
C GLU A 184 -21.26 -5.19 -7.15
N SER A 185 -21.03 -3.90 -7.45
CA SER A 185 -19.70 -3.38 -7.78
C SER A 185 -18.78 -3.27 -6.57
N ASP A 186 -19.33 -3.01 -5.38
CA ASP A 186 -18.54 -2.76 -4.17
C ASP A 186 -17.80 -4.03 -3.70
N ALA A 187 -18.44 -5.19 -3.75
CA ALA A 187 -17.82 -6.47 -3.38
C ALA A 187 -16.67 -6.88 -4.34
N THR A 188 -16.81 -6.56 -5.63
CA THR A 188 -15.77 -6.85 -6.63
C THR A 188 -14.58 -5.91 -6.49
N VAL A 189 -14.82 -4.63 -6.20
CA VAL A 189 -13.78 -3.61 -5.95
C VAL A 189 -12.96 -3.96 -4.72
N ILE A 190 -13.61 -4.39 -3.63
CA ILE A 190 -12.94 -4.82 -2.40
C ILE A 190 -12.05 -6.04 -2.65
N ARG A 191 -12.52 -6.99 -3.45
CA ARG A 191 -11.78 -8.20 -3.80
C ARG A 191 -10.54 -7.92 -4.67
N LEU A 192 -10.55 -6.84 -5.44
CA LEU A 192 -9.45 -6.42 -6.31
C LEU A 192 -8.45 -5.49 -5.61
N CYS A 193 -8.92 -4.63 -4.70
CA CYS A 193 -8.08 -3.62 -4.04
C CYS A 193 -7.46 -4.10 -2.73
N LEU A 194 -8.06 -5.10 -2.09
CA LEU A 194 -7.49 -5.74 -0.91
C LEU A 194 -7.29 -7.22 -1.26
N PRO A 195 -6.08 -7.66 -1.64
CA PRO A 195 -5.74 -9.07 -1.69
C PRO A 195 -5.72 -9.59 -0.24
N PHE A 196 -6.90 -9.66 0.37
CA PHE A 196 -7.13 -10.09 1.73
C PHE A 196 -7.76 -11.48 1.67
N ASP A 197 -6.92 -12.49 1.88
CA ASP A 197 -7.37 -13.87 1.92
C ASP A 197 -7.82 -14.22 3.34
N GLU A 198 -9.11 -14.46 3.52
CA GLU A 198 -9.68 -15.03 4.76
C GLU A 198 -9.47 -16.54 4.84
N ASN A 199 -8.84 -17.13 3.83
CA ASN A 199 -8.63 -18.56 3.79
C ASN A 199 -7.66 -18.98 4.90
N THR A 200 -8.16 -19.70 5.87
CA THR A 200 -7.38 -20.26 6.97
C THR A 200 -6.78 -21.62 6.63
N ALA A 201 -6.99 -22.13 5.42
CA ALA A 201 -6.41 -23.40 4.98
C ALA A 201 -4.88 -23.26 4.84
N GLY A 202 -4.15 -24.05 5.60
CA GLY A 202 -2.68 -24.00 5.63
C GLY A 202 -2.07 -23.20 6.77
N LEU A 203 -2.85 -22.41 7.53
CA LEU A 203 -2.38 -21.73 8.72
C LEU A 203 -2.17 -22.70 9.89
N THR A 204 -1.15 -22.44 10.71
CA THR A 204 -0.97 -23.19 11.97
C THR A 204 -2.14 -22.97 12.93
N GLY A 205 -2.32 -23.86 13.91
CA GLY A 205 -3.45 -23.83 14.82
C GLY A 205 -3.65 -22.48 15.49
N TYR A 206 -2.61 -21.90 16.09
CA TYR A 206 -2.71 -20.63 16.81
C TYR A 206 -2.86 -19.41 15.88
N VAL A 207 -2.34 -19.42 14.67
CA VAL A 207 -2.57 -18.33 13.70
C VAL A 207 -4.01 -18.38 13.22
N ARG A 208 -4.54 -19.57 12.91
CA ARG A 208 -5.94 -19.75 12.57
C ARG A 208 -6.87 -19.34 13.71
N ASP A 209 -6.56 -19.74 14.95
CA ASP A 209 -7.37 -19.41 16.12
C ASP A 209 -7.33 -17.88 16.40
N ALA A 210 -6.20 -17.22 16.14
CA ALA A 210 -6.09 -15.77 16.20
C ALA A 210 -6.96 -15.08 15.14
N VAL A 211 -6.97 -15.59 13.90
CA VAL A 211 -7.86 -15.10 12.83
C VAL A 211 -9.33 -15.24 13.24
N LEU A 212 -9.73 -16.39 13.76
CA LEU A 212 -11.11 -16.64 14.21
C LEU A 212 -11.48 -15.74 15.39
N TYR A 213 -10.58 -15.56 16.35
CA TYR A 213 -10.77 -14.64 17.47
C TYR A 213 -10.98 -13.21 16.98
N MET A 214 -10.12 -12.71 16.10
CA MET A 214 -10.25 -11.37 15.53
C MET A 214 -11.56 -11.23 14.73
N ALA A 215 -11.93 -12.24 13.95
CA ALA A 215 -13.17 -12.23 13.17
C ALA A 215 -14.43 -12.19 14.05
N SER A 216 -14.40 -12.76 15.27
CA SER A 216 -15.53 -12.72 16.21
C SER A 216 -15.56 -11.46 17.09
N HIS A 217 -14.43 -10.77 17.24
CA HIS A 217 -14.30 -9.61 18.13
C HIS A 217 -13.92 -8.30 17.42
N TYR A 218 -14.01 -8.25 16.10
CA TYR A 218 -13.54 -7.09 15.29
C TYR A 218 -14.23 -5.77 15.65
N GLY A 219 -15.45 -5.81 16.20
CA GLY A 219 -16.19 -4.62 16.68
C GLY A 219 -15.68 -4.02 17.98
N GLU A 220 -14.83 -4.73 18.73
CA GLU A 220 -14.31 -4.24 20.00
C GLU A 220 -13.20 -3.21 19.77
N SER A 221 -13.35 -2.00 20.34
CA SER A 221 -12.33 -0.93 20.24
C SER A 221 -11.06 -1.23 21.06
N THR A 222 -11.15 -2.14 22.05
CA THR A 222 -10.07 -2.46 22.98
C THR A 222 -9.26 -3.70 22.60
N ILE A 223 -9.50 -4.29 21.43
CA ILE A 223 -8.74 -5.42 20.95
C ILE A 223 -7.31 -4.99 20.58
N ASN A 224 -6.33 -5.76 21.02
CA ASN A 224 -4.91 -5.54 20.78
C ASN A 224 -4.16 -6.88 20.70
N VAL A 225 -2.88 -6.85 20.35
CA VAL A 225 -2.07 -8.07 20.19
C VAL A 225 -2.01 -8.88 21.49
N ALA A 226 -1.91 -8.23 22.65
CA ALA A 226 -1.86 -8.90 23.96
C ALA A 226 -3.13 -9.72 24.23
N LYS A 227 -4.30 -9.15 23.95
CA LYS A 227 -5.58 -9.85 24.11
C LYS A 227 -5.71 -11.05 23.18
N ILE A 228 -5.31 -10.88 21.92
CA ILE A 228 -5.37 -11.94 20.92
C ILE A 228 -4.40 -13.06 21.31
N ALA A 229 -3.15 -12.74 21.64
CA ALA A 229 -2.14 -13.69 22.08
C ALA A 229 -2.57 -14.46 23.34
N GLY A 230 -3.14 -13.76 24.31
CA GLY A 230 -3.73 -14.37 25.52
C GLY A 230 -4.89 -15.32 25.21
N ALA A 231 -5.75 -14.99 24.25
CA ALA A 231 -6.87 -15.82 23.85
C ALA A 231 -6.43 -17.13 23.17
N VAL A 232 -5.32 -17.09 22.41
CA VAL A 232 -4.76 -18.27 21.74
C VAL A 232 -3.66 -18.99 22.54
N GLY A 233 -3.32 -18.48 23.73
CA GLY A 233 -2.43 -19.15 24.69
C GLY A 233 -0.94 -19.10 24.34
N ILE A 234 -0.48 -18.06 23.62
CA ILE A 234 0.93 -17.86 23.25
C ILE A 234 1.40 -16.45 23.60
N SER A 235 2.72 -16.19 23.55
CA SER A 235 3.26 -14.85 23.74
C SER A 235 2.99 -13.93 22.54
N GLU A 236 2.90 -12.61 22.79
CA GLU A 236 2.70 -11.59 21.75
C GLU A 236 3.76 -11.65 20.66
N GLY A 237 5.04 -11.77 21.06
CA GLY A 237 6.16 -11.85 20.11
C GLY A 237 6.09 -13.11 19.24
N HIS A 238 5.68 -14.26 19.81
CA HIS A 238 5.52 -15.49 19.03
C HIS A 238 4.33 -15.37 18.06
N LEU A 239 3.20 -14.83 18.53
CA LEU A 239 2.05 -14.57 17.67
C LEU A 239 2.42 -13.65 16.51
N SER A 240 3.02 -12.49 16.80
CA SER A 240 3.40 -11.49 15.77
C SER A 240 4.32 -12.10 14.71
N HIS A 241 5.33 -12.86 15.14
CA HIS A 241 6.26 -13.51 14.22
C HIS A 241 5.58 -14.56 13.33
N CYS A 242 4.87 -15.51 13.92
CA CYS A 242 4.20 -16.58 13.16
C CYS A 242 3.09 -16.03 12.27
N PHE A 243 2.30 -15.10 12.79
CA PHE A 243 1.19 -14.50 12.06
C PHE A 243 1.68 -13.77 10.80
N LYS A 244 2.73 -12.94 10.93
CA LYS A 244 3.32 -12.24 9.80
C LYS A 244 3.95 -13.21 8.78
N LYS A 245 4.65 -14.22 9.25
CA LYS A 245 5.27 -15.23 8.39
C LYS A 245 4.25 -16.01 7.56
N GLU A 246 3.09 -16.32 8.13
CA GLU A 246 2.09 -17.18 7.49
C GLU A 246 1.06 -16.40 6.68
N THR A 247 0.68 -15.19 7.13
CA THR A 247 -0.35 -14.38 6.49
C THR A 247 0.20 -13.24 5.63
N GLY A 248 1.46 -12.87 5.81
CA GLY A 248 2.07 -11.69 5.19
C GLY A 248 1.65 -10.35 5.83
N TYR A 249 0.81 -10.39 6.86
CA TYR A 249 0.30 -9.20 7.57
C TYR A 249 0.71 -9.21 9.03
N THR A 250 0.83 -8.02 9.62
CA THR A 250 0.86 -7.93 11.08
C THR A 250 -0.53 -8.28 11.65
N VAL A 251 -0.58 -8.66 12.92
CA VAL A 251 -1.85 -9.02 13.59
C VAL A 251 -2.85 -7.87 13.52
N MET A 252 -2.42 -6.65 13.84
CA MET A 252 -3.30 -5.48 13.81
C MET A 252 -3.58 -5.00 12.39
N GLY A 253 -2.64 -5.10 11.48
CA GLY A 253 -2.83 -4.81 10.06
C GLY A 253 -3.90 -5.72 9.44
N TRP A 254 -3.90 -7.00 9.79
CA TRP A 254 -4.95 -7.95 9.39
C TRP A 254 -6.32 -7.54 9.93
N LEU A 255 -6.39 -7.24 11.25
CA LEU A 255 -7.64 -6.82 11.88
C LEU A 255 -8.23 -5.54 11.26
N THR A 256 -7.37 -4.58 10.94
CA THR A 256 -7.79 -3.34 10.28
C THR A 256 -8.41 -3.63 8.92
N ARG A 257 -7.76 -4.48 8.09
CA ARG A 257 -8.30 -4.90 6.79
C ARG A 257 -9.61 -5.66 6.92
N TYR A 258 -9.71 -6.55 7.90
CA TYR A 258 -10.95 -7.25 8.20
C TYR A 258 -12.09 -6.32 8.58
N ARG A 259 -11.82 -5.33 9.44
CA ARG A 259 -12.79 -4.28 9.80
C ARG A 259 -13.26 -3.49 8.58
N MET A 260 -12.34 -3.11 7.71
CA MET A 260 -12.64 -2.40 6.47
C MET A 260 -13.55 -3.24 5.56
N LYS A 261 -13.22 -4.53 5.36
CA LYS A 261 -14.04 -5.45 4.59
C LYS A 261 -15.45 -5.56 5.17
N LYS A 262 -15.57 -5.80 6.49
CA LYS A 262 -16.87 -5.93 7.15
C LYS A 262 -17.70 -4.65 7.09
N ALA A 263 -17.06 -3.51 7.20
CA ALA A 263 -17.76 -2.23 7.08
C ALA A 263 -18.31 -1.97 5.67
N VAL A 264 -17.64 -2.47 4.65
CA VAL A 264 -18.15 -2.38 3.25
C VAL A 264 -19.28 -3.39 3.00
N GLU A 265 -19.23 -4.59 3.59
CA GLU A 265 -20.31 -5.58 3.49
C GLU A 265 -21.64 -5.11 4.13
N LEU A 266 -21.56 -4.13 5.05
CA LEU A 266 -22.73 -3.58 5.77
C LEU A 266 -23.36 -2.37 5.06
N LEU A 267 -22.84 -1.94 3.92
CA LEU A 267 -23.30 -0.79 3.12
C LEU A 267 -24.07 -1.23 1.89
#